data_e3ddc9ff6115009cb7a018156bb1aa92
#
_entry.id   e3ddc9ff6115009cb7a018156bb1aa92
#
_cell.length_a   1.000
_cell.length_b   1.000
_cell.length_c   1.000
_cell.angle_alpha   90.00
_cell.angle_beta   90.00
_cell.angle_gamma   90.00
#
_symmetry.space_group_name_H-M   'P 1'
#
loop_
_entity.id
_entity.type
_entity.pdbx_description
1 polymer ?
#
loop_
_entity_poly.entity_id
_entity_poly.type
_entity_poly.pdbx_seq_one_letter_code
_entity_poly.pdbx_strand_id
1 'polypeptide(L)'
;DDLNEVSAYESKNEKQTSVDDHAFDNLELPPVDYSGYIKHDLVETLVLLIENRPTSEIRDDVDRIKLLFFKKLKLEAEERKNKFLSGGGKIEEYRAWVDPDDARVKHLLEKYREKKTDYNKIQEEEKHDNLKKKYDIIDKLKDLVNREESINKTFHDFRSLQNEWHSIGVVPQSSLK
;
A
#
# COMPACT_ATOMS: atom_id res chain seq x y z
N ASP A 1 29.46 -18.54 -58.35
CA ASP A 1 28.91 -19.67 -57.59
C ASP A 1 29.02 -19.46 -56.07
N ASP A 2 28.96 -18.19 -55.57
CA ASP A 2 29.07 -17.84 -54.14
C ASP A 2 27.98 -16.89 -53.65
N LEU A 3 26.74 -17.20 -53.95
CA LEU A 3 25.60 -16.38 -53.50
C LEU A 3 24.48 -17.19 -52.81
N ASN A 4 24.75 -18.42 -52.37
CA ASN A 4 23.71 -19.29 -51.76
C ASN A 4 24.02 -19.74 -50.33
N GLU A 5 25.00 -19.23 -49.65
CA GLU A 5 25.33 -19.59 -48.26
C GLU A 5 25.00 -18.53 -47.18
N VAL A 6 24.49 -17.37 -47.55
CA VAL A 6 24.20 -16.31 -46.56
C VAL A 6 22.73 -16.35 -46.07
N SER A 7 21.87 -17.16 -46.69
CA SER A 7 20.44 -17.23 -46.35
C SER A 7 20.07 -18.26 -45.28
N ALA A 8 21.04 -18.99 -44.72
CA ALA A 8 20.76 -20.09 -43.76
C ALA A 8 21.04 -19.73 -42.28
N TYR A 9 21.57 -18.53 -41.99
CA TYR A 9 21.92 -18.12 -40.59
C TYR A 9 20.96 -17.15 -39.93
N GLU A 10 19.96 -16.62 -40.64
CA GLU A 10 19.01 -15.64 -40.05
C GLU A 10 17.68 -16.24 -39.56
N SER A 11 17.51 -17.57 -39.58
CA SER A 11 16.23 -18.20 -39.25
C SER A 11 16.21 -19.01 -37.92
N LYS A 12 17.15 -18.80 -37.00
CA LYS A 12 17.22 -19.58 -35.75
C LYS A 12 17.50 -18.77 -34.49
N ASN A 13 16.98 -17.59 -34.32
CA ASN A 13 17.09 -16.91 -33.04
C ASN A 13 15.92 -15.97 -32.68
N GLU A 14 14.69 -16.36 -32.99
CA GLU A 14 13.50 -15.80 -32.33
C GLU A 14 12.88 -16.86 -31.40
N LYS A 15 13.63 -17.28 -30.38
CA LYS A 15 13.01 -17.67 -29.15
C LYS A 15 12.64 -16.38 -28.41
N GLN A 16 11.45 -15.92 -28.64
CA GLN A 16 10.71 -15.01 -27.78
C GLN A 16 10.74 -15.59 -26.37
N THR A 17 11.70 -15.13 -25.56
CA THR A 17 11.60 -15.22 -24.11
C THR A 17 10.50 -14.25 -23.72
N SER A 18 9.28 -14.77 -23.60
CA SER A 18 8.25 -14.13 -22.82
C SER A 18 8.80 -14.04 -21.40
N VAL A 19 9.41 -12.92 -21.08
CA VAL A 19 9.71 -12.56 -19.70
C VAL A 19 8.33 -12.46 -19.06
N ASP A 20 8.06 -13.38 -18.13
CA ASP A 20 6.84 -13.40 -17.33
C ASP A 20 6.83 -12.08 -16.56
N ASP A 21 6.08 -11.10 -17.03
CA ASP A 21 5.92 -9.77 -16.43
C ASP A 21 5.34 -9.85 -15.00
N HIS A 22 4.87 -11.03 -14.59
CA HIS A 22 4.35 -11.30 -13.25
C HIS A 22 5.38 -11.85 -12.26
N ALA A 23 6.62 -12.11 -12.68
CA ALA A 23 7.66 -12.65 -11.81
C ALA A 23 8.24 -11.60 -10.83
N PHE A 24 7.98 -10.31 -11.03
CA PHE A 24 8.48 -9.22 -10.19
C PHE A 24 7.47 -8.68 -9.19
N ASP A 25 6.19 -9.06 -9.28
CA ASP A 25 5.12 -8.53 -8.41
C ASP A 25 5.15 -9.08 -6.97
N ASN A 26 6.01 -10.07 -6.64
CA ASN A 26 6.09 -10.69 -5.31
C ASN A 26 7.51 -10.68 -4.71
N LEU A 27 8.41 -9.84 -5.17
CA LEU A 27 9.66 -9.58 -4.47
C LEU A 27 9.36 -8.63 -3.30
N GLU A 28 8.96 -9.20 -2.16
CA GLU A 28 8.98 -8.48 -0.89
C GLU A 28 10.43 -8.06 -0.63
N LEU A 29 10.72 -6.78 -0.90
CA LEU A 29 12.01 -6.20 -0.55
C LEU A 29 12.20 -6.33 0.97
N PRO A 30 13.40 -6.71 1.44
CA PRO A 30 13.65 -6.80 2.88
C PRO A 30 13.32 -5.45 3.53
N PRO A 31 12.78 -5.47 4.76
CA PRO A 31 12.42 -4.25 5.46
C PRO A 31 13.63 -3.35 5.60
N VAL A 32 13.46 -2.07 5.30
CA VAL A 32 14.53 -1.07 5.41
C VAL A 32 14.95 -0.94 6.88
N ASP A 33 16.27 -0.99 7.13
CA ASP A 33 16.82 -0.74 8.47
C ASP A 33 17.12 0.75 8.65
N TYR A 34 16.30 1.42 9.44
CA TYR A 34 16.45 2.84 9.78
C TYR A 34 17.31 3.09 11.03
N SER A 35 17.89 2.07 11.66
CA SER A 35 18.60 2.20 12.95
C SER A 35 19.79 3.15 12.91
N GLY A 36 20.50 3.20 11.78
CA GLY A 36 21.63 4.09 11.52
C GLY A 36 21.25 5.53 11.13
N TYR A 37 19.99 5.84 10.90
CA TYR A 37 19.58 7.17 10.46
C TYR A 37 19.65 8.18 11.59
N ILE A 38 20.12 9.39 11.30
CA ILE A 38 19.96 10.53 12.22
C ILE A 38 18.51 11.03 12.19
N LYS A 39 18.12 11.86 13.18
CA LYS A 39 16.73 12.35 13.27
C LYS A 39 16.25 13.05 12.00
N HIS A 40 17.12 13.91 11.43
CA HIS A 40 16.80 14.63 10.21
C HIS A 40 16.47 13.67 9.05
N ASP A 41 17.27 12.63 8.85
CA ASP A 41 17.07 11.65 7.79
C ASP A 41 15.77 10.86 7.99
N LEU A 42 15.41 10.55 9.24
CA LEU A 42 14.13 9.91 9.58
C LEU A 42 12.95 10.81 9.20
N VAL A 43 13.05 12.12 9.45
CA VAL A 43 11.99 13.08 9.09
C VAL A 43 11.85 13.20 7.57
N GLU A 44 12.95 13.37 6.84
CA GLU A 44 12.93 13.48 5.38
C GLU A 44 12.42 12.18 4.73
N THR A 45 12.83 11.02 5.25
CA THR A 45 12.30 9.73 4.79
C THR A 45 10.80 9.62 5.03
N LEU A 46 10.32 10.07 6.19
CA LEU A 46 8.88 10.07 6.51
C LEU A 46 8.08 10.97 5.54
N VAL A 47 8.62 12.14 5.18
CA VAL A 47 8.03 13.02 4.16
C VAL A 47 7.90 12.28 2.83
N LEU A 48 9.00 11.71 2.34
CA LEU A 48 9.03 11.02 1.06
C LEU A 48 8.06 9.84 1.00
N LEU A 49 7.97 9.05 2.08
CA LEU A 49 7.03 7.94 2.16
C LEU A 49 5.58 8.42 2.09
N ILE A 50 5.22 9.42 2.90
CA ILE A 50 3.85 9.91 2.98
C ILE A 50 3.42 10.59 1.66
N GLU A 51 4.34 11.26 0.96
CA GLU A 51 4.03 11.98 -0.27
C GLU A 51 3.99 11.10 -1.50
N ASN A 52 4.88 10.10 -1.60
CA ASN A 52 5.11 9.37 -2.84
C ASN A 52 4.66 7.91 -2.83
N ARG A 53 4.26 7.35 -1.68
CA ARG A 53 3.90 5.94 -1.58
C ARG A 53 2.45 5.74 -1.14
N PRO A 54 1.81 4.65 -1.58
CA PRO A 54 0.48 4.28 -1.12
C PRO A 54 0.45 4.04 0.40
N THR A 55 -0.59 4.53 1.05
CA THR A 55 -0.75 4.42 2.51
C THR A 55 -0.78 2.97 3.01
N SER A 56 -1.26 2.05 2.17
CA SER A 56 -1.31 0.62 2.46
C SER A 56 0.07 -0.04 2.58
N GLU A 57 1.08 0.49 1.88
CA GLU A 57 2.42 -0.10 1.79
C GLU A 57 3.40 0.42 2.86
N ILE A 58 3.18 1.64 3.39
CA ILE A 58 4.15 2.35 4.22
C ILE A 58 3.92 2.21 5.73
N ARG A 59 2.95 1.42 6.16
CA ARG A 59 2.57 1.31 7.57
C ARG A 59 3.74 0.96 8.48
N ASP A 60 4.46 -0.10 8.13
CA ASP A 60 5.55 -0.63 8.95
C ASP A 60 6.74 0.32 8.99
N ASP A 61 7.01 1.00 7.87
CA ASP A 61 8.07 2.01 7.78
C ASP A 61 7.72 3.24 8.63
N VAL A 62 6.49 3.73 8.57
CA VAL A 62 6.02 4.84 9.40
C VAL A 62 6.12 4.50 10.88
N ASP A 63 5.69 3.30 11.29
CA ASP A 63 5.75 2.86 12.69
C ASP A 63 7.20 2.74 13.19
N ARG A 64 8.12 2.21 12.37
CA ARG A 64 9.57 2.13 12.70
C ARG A 64 10.22 3.50 12.80
N ILE A 65 10.00 4.36 11.82
CA ILE A 65 10.55 5.73 11.82
C ILE A 65 10.04 6.50 13.04
N LYS A 66 8.74 6.44 13.33
CA LYS A 66 8.15 7.04 14.51
C LYS A 66 8.83 6.57 15.81
N LEU A 67 8.98 5.25 15.97
CA LEU A 67 9.62 4.68 17.15
C LEU A 67 11.06 5.18 17.32
N LEU A 68 11.85 5.14 16.25
CA LEU A 68 13.25 5.54 16.25
C LEU A 68 13.41 7.05 16.49
N PHE A 69 12.58 7.87 15.87
CA PHE A 69 12.60 9.33 16.06
C PHE A 69 12.36 9.70 17.52
N PHE A 70 11.27 9.21 18.13
CA PHE A 70 10.94 9.55 19.51
C PHE A 70 11.93 8.94 20.52
N LYS A 71 12.51 7.77 20.23
CA LYS A 71 13.60 7.21 21.04
C LYS A 71 14.84 8.12 21.02
N LYS A 72 15.26 8.58 19.83
CA LYS A 72 16.41 9.50 19.70
C LYS A 72 16.11 10.85 20.38
N LEU A 73 14.92 11.40 20.17
CA LEU A 73 14.48 12.65 20.81
C LEU A 73 14.55 12.56 22.34
N LYS A 74 14.07 11.46 22.93
CA LYS A 74 14.13 11.23 24.36
C LYS A 74 15.55 11.14 24.89
N LEU A 75 16.41 10.38 24.21
CA LEU A 75 17.83 10.24 24.59
C LEU A 75 18.54 11.60 24.56
N GLU A 76 18.37 12.39 23.52
CA GLU A 76 18.97 13.73 23.42
C GLU A 76 18.45 14.68 24.51
N ALA A 77 17.16 14.61 24.85
CA ALA A 77 16.59 15.41 25.92
C ALA A 77 17.20 15.03 27.29
N GLU A 78 17.38 13.73 27.56
CA GLU A 78 18.02 13.23 28.77
C GLU A 78 19.49 13.63 28.85
N GLU A 79 20.24 13.51 27.75
CA GLU A 79 21.64 13.93 27.69
C GLU A 79 21.81 15.44 27.94
N ARG A 80 20.96 16.28 27.34
CA ARG A 80 20.95 17.72 27.57
C ARG A 80 20.66 18.06 29.02
N LYS A 81 19.67 17.40 29.64
CA LYS A 81 19.33 17.57 31.03
C LYS A 81 20.51 17.18 31.96
N ASN A 82 21.10 16.00 31.72
CA ASN A 82 22.23 15.51 32.50
C ASN A 82 23.44 16.42 32.36
N LYS A 83 23.74 16.92 31.16
CA LYS A 83 24.79 17.87 30.90
C LYS A 83 24.58 19.19 31.66
N PHE A 84 23.36 19.70 31.71
CA PHE A 84 23.03 20.91 32.47
C PHE A 84 23.23 20.72 33.99
N LEU A 85 22.76 19.58 34.55
CA LEU A 85 22.91 19.28 35.96
C LEU A 85 24.37 19.03 36.35
N SER A 86 25.14 18.30 35.54
CA SER A 86 26.58 18.06 35.79
C SER A 86 27.42 19.33 35.66
N GLY A 87 26.95 20.33 34.90
CA GLY A 87 27.54 21.67 34.83
C GLY A 87 27.21 22.58 36.02
N GLY A 88 26.53 22.07 37.06
CA GLY A 88 26.16 22.84 38.28
C GLY A 88 24.82 23.53 38.20
N GLY A 89 24.01 23.30 37.14
CA GLY A 89 22.66 23.82 37.04
C GLY A 89 21.69 23.12 38.01
N LYS A 90 20.71 23.84 38.52
CA LYS A 90 19.67 23.29 39.39
C LYS A 90 18.48 22.80 38.59
N ILE A 91 17.84 21.74 39.05
CA ILE A 91 16.72 21.13 38.33
C ILE A 91 15.54 22.10 38.11
N GLU A 92 15.30 22.99 39.10
CA GLU A 92 14.25 24.00 39.02
C GLU A 92 14.51 25.07 37.94
N GLU A 93 15.76 25.23 37.54
CA GLU A 93 16.20 26.20 36.53
C GLU A 93 16.24 25.57 35.14
N TYR A 94 16.18 24.24 35.04
CA TYR A 94 16.24 23.54 33.76
C TYR A 94 15.01 23.86 32.89
N ARG A 95 15.27 24.32 31.67
CA ARG A 95 14.25 24.49 30.63
C ARG A 95 14.45 23.45 29.58
N ALA A 96 13.44 22.61 29.36
CA ALA A 96 13.48 21.62 28.31
C ALA A 96 13.59 22.29 26.93
N TRP A 97 14.54 21.83 26.15
CA TRP A 97 14.67 22.28 24.78
C TRP A 97 13.56 21.66 23.91
N VAL A 98 12.92 22.48 23.11
CA VAL A 98 11.89 22.04 22.16
C VAL A 98 12.58 21.79 20.82
N ASP A 99 12.52 20.54 20.37
CA ASP A 99 13.05 20.15 19.07
C ASP A 99 12.10 20.63 17.96
N PRO A 100 12.58 21.41 16.97
CA PRO A 100 11.73 21.86 15.87
C PRO A 100 11.16 20.70 15.04
N ASP A 101 11.89 19.58 14.96
CA ASP A 101 11.41 18.38 14.25
C ASP A 101 10.29 17.64 14.96
N ASP A 102 10.11 17.82 16.28
CA ASP A 102 9.01 17.18 17.04
C ASP A 102 7.64 17.63 16.51
N ALA A 103 7.44 18.91 16.32
CA ALA A 103 6.19 19.44 15.76
C ALA A 103 5.98 18.99 14.31
N ARG A 104 7.06 18.96 13.51
CA ARG A 104 7.03 18.53 12.11
C ARG A 104 6.63 17.05 11.99
N VAL A 105 7.24 16.18 12.78
CA VAL A 105 6.90 14.75 12.80
C VAL A 105 5.47 14.51 13.24
N LYS A 106 5.00 15.20 14.28
CA LYS A 106 3.60 15.11 14.73
C LYS A 106 2.62 15.49 13.63
N HIS A 107 2.89 16.58 12.91
CA HIS A 107 2.07 17.00 11.77
C HIS A 107 2.10 15.98 10.61
N LEU A 108 3.27 15.40 10.31
CA LEU A 108 3.38 14.36 9.28
C LEU A 108 2.60 13.09 9.66
N LEU A 109 2.65 12.68 10.92
CA LEU A 109 1.87 11.54 11.41
C LEU A 109 0.36 11.80 11.39
N GLU A 110 -0.08 13.05 11.62
CA GLU A 110 -1.47 13.44 11.46
C GLU A 110 -1.91 13.33 9.99
N LYS A 111 -1.14 13.93 9.08
CA LYS A 111 -1.37 13.83 7.62
C LYS A 111 -1.43 12.36 7.16
N TYR A 112 -0.58 11.49 7.70
CA TYR A 112 -0.64 10.06 7.42
C TYR A 112 -1.94 9.42 7.90
N ARG A 113 -2.41 9.76 9.12
CA ARG A 113 -3.68 9.25 9.67
C ARG A 113 -4.87 9.67 8.83
N GLU A 114 -4.92 10.93 8.42
CA GLU A 114 -5.96 11.45 7.52
C GLU A 114 -6.00 10.67 6.21
N LYS A 115 -4.85 10.56 5.52
CA LYS A 115 -4.74 9.77 4.28
C LYS A 115 -5.19 8.31 4.47
N LYS A 116 -4.84 7.69 5.60
CA LYS A 116 -5.24 6.32 5.91
C LYS A 116 -6.74 6.20 6.13
N THR A 117 -7.34 7.17 6.80
CA THR A 117 -8.79 7.22 7.03
C THR A 117 -9.54 7.35 5.70
N ASP A 118 -9.09 8.25 4.83
CA ASP A 118 -9.69 8.45 3.51
C ASP A 118 -9.55 7.21 2.64
N TYR A 119 -8.37 6.58 2.63
CA TYR A 119 -8.15 5.32 1.93
C TYR A 119 -9.10 4.22 2.41
N ASN A 120 -9.22 4.03 3.72
CA ASN A 120 -10.11 3.02 4.29
C ASN A 120 -11.57 3.29 3.94
N LYS A 121 -12.00 4.57 3.94
CA LYS A 121 -13.35 4.98 3.57
C LYS A 121 -13.64 4.61 2.11
N ILE A 122 -12.76 4.95 1.20
CA ILE A 122 -12.89 4.59 -0.23
C ILE A 122 -12.98 3.08 -0.40
N GLN A 123 -12.13 2.30 0.29
CA GLN A 123 -12.16 0.84 0.23
C GLN A 123 -13.48 0.25 0.74
N GLU A 124 -14.06 0.80 1.82
CA GLU A 124 -15.35 0.35 2.32
C GLU A 124 -16.51 0.74 1.39
N GLU A 125 -16.49 1.93 0.80
CA GLU A 125 -17.46 2.34 -0.23
C GLU A 125 -17.42 1.40 -1.43
N GLU A 126 -16.22 1.05 -1.93
CA GLU A 126 -16.03 0.10 -3.04
C GLU A 126 -16.61 -1.29 -2.70
N LYS A 127 -16.36 -1.80 -1.49
CA LYS A 127 -16.94 -3.08 -1.05
C LYS A 127 -18.46 -3.05 -1.02
N HIS A 128 -19.06 -1.95 -0.57
CA HIS A 128 -20.52 -1.79 -0.58
C HIS A 128 -21.08 -1.72 -2.00
N ASP A 129 -20.41 -1.04 -2.91
CA ASP A 129 -20.80 -1.01 -4.33
C ASP A 129 -20.68 -2.40 -4.98
N ASN A 130 -19.63 -3.14 -4.65
CA ASN A 130 -19.48 -4.53 -5.10
C ASN A 130 -20.61 -5.42 -4.56
N LEU A 131 -21.01 -5.27 -3.31
CA LEU A 131 -22.13 -5.98 -2.74
C LEU A 131 -23.43 -5.68 -3.52
N LYS A 132 -23.70 -4.41 -3.80
CA LYS A 132 -24.87 -4.00 -4.59
C LYS A 132 -24.87 -4.63 -5.98
N LYS A 133 -23.72 -4.59 -6.69
CA LYS A 133 -23.58 -5.26 -8.00
C LYS A 133 -23.88 -6.76 -7.92
N LYS A 134 -23.45 -7.43 -6.84
CA LYS A 134 -23.74 -8.86 -6.64
C LYS A 134 -25.23 -9.12 -6.40
N TYR A 135 -25.92 -8.26 -5.66
CA TYR A 135 -27.39 -8.38 -5.54
C TYR A 135 -28.11 -8.15 -6.87
N ASP A 136 -27.66 -7.19 -7.67
CA ASP A 136 -28.24 -6.96 -9.01
C ASP A 136 -28.09 -8.20 -9.90
N ILE A 137 -26.96 -8.92 -9.82
CA ILE A 137 -26.79 -10.19 -10.56
C ILE A 137 -27.74 -11.26 -10.04
N ILE A 138 -27.92 -11.37 -8.73
CA ILE A 138 -28.88 -12.33 -8.15
C ILE A 138 -30.29 -12.06 -8.66
N ASP A 139 -30.70 -10.81 -8.73
CA ASP A 139 -32.03 -10.44 -9.23
C ASP A 139 -32.16 -10.72 -10.74
N LYS A 140 -31.14 -10.42 -11.53
CA LYS A 140 -31.09 -10.83 -12.95
C LYS A 140 -31.16 -12.34 -13.13
N LEU A 141 -30.52 -13.13 -12.25
CA LEU A 141 -30.61 -14.60 -12.26
C LEU A 141 -32.02 -15.10 -11.94
N LYS A 142 -32.72 -14.50 -10.94
CA LYS A 142 -34.11 -14.81 -10.65
C LYS A 142 -35.03 -14.53 -11.85
N ASP A 143 -34.83 -13.38 -12.48
CA ASP A 143 -35.58 -13.01 -13.68
C ASP A 143 -35.32 -13.98 -14.83
N LEU A 144 -34.05 -14.42 -15.00
CA LEU A 144 -33.67 -15.37 -16.03
C LEU A 144 -34.39 -16.72 -15.88
N VAL A 145 -34.55 -17.20 -14.66
CA VAL A 145 -35.29 -18.47 -14.35
C VAL A 145 -36.78 -18.36 -14.71
N ASN A 146 -37.35 -17.18 -14.63
CA ASN A 146 -38.78 -16.94 -14.88
C ASN A 146 -39.10 -16.62 -16.35
N ARG A 147 -38.07 -16.51 -17.24
CA ARG A 147 -38.29 -16.20 -18.64
C ARG A 147 -38.59 -17.48 -19.44
N GLU A 148 -39.62 -17.39 -20.30
CA GLU A 148 -39.92 -18.42 -21.29
C GLU A 148 -39.08 -18.22 -22.55
N GLU A 149 -37.78 -18.55 -22.48
CA GLU A 149 -36.81 -18.39 -23.57
C GLU A 149 -36.24 -19.77 -23.98
N SER A 150 -35.55 -19.79 -25.12
CA SER A 150 -34.84 -21.01 -25.55
C SER A 150 -33.68 -21.36 -24.60
N ILE A 151 -33.49 -22.66 -24.37
CA ILE A 151 -32.44 -23.18 -23.47
C ILE A 151 -31.05 -22.60 -23.83
N ASN A 152 -30.74 -22.47 -25.11
CA ASN A 152 -29.44 -21.96 -25.58
C ASN A 152 -29.24 -20.49 -25.17
N LYS A 153 -30.28 -19.67 -25.27
CA LYS A 153 -30.22 -18.25 -24.88
C LYS A 153 -30.09 -18.13 -23.37
N THR A 154 -30.90 -18.86 -22.62
CA THR A 154 -30.83 -18.90 -21.14
C THR A 154 -29.44 -19.32 -20.67
N PHE A 155 -28.84 -20.32 -21.30
CA PHE A 155 -27.49 -20.77 -20.96
C PHE A 155 -26.40 -19.72 -21.25
N HIS A 156 -26.52 -19.03 -22.38
CA HIS A 156 -25.62 -17.94 -22.73
C HIS A 156 -25.69 -16.79 -21.72
N ASP A 157 -26.91 -16.36 -21.37
CA ASP A 157 -27.16 -15.28 -20.42
C ASP A 157 -26.67 -15.65 -19.01
N PHE A 158 -26.89 -16.90 -18.58
CA PHE A 158 -26.37 -17.43 -17.33
C PHE A 158 -24.83 -17.36 -17.26
N ARG A 159 -24.15 -17.80 -18.34
CA ARG A 159 -22.69 -17.71 -18.40
C ARG A 159 -22.17 -16.27 -18.33
N SER A 160 -22.87 -15.35 -18.99
CA SER A 160 -22.53 -13.93 -18.92
C SER A 160 -22.63 -13.39 -17.50
N LEU A 161 -23.72 -13.67 -16.78
CA LEU A 161 -23.91 -13.28 -15.38
C LEU A 161 -22.90 -13.95 -14.45
N GLN A 162 -22.51 -15.19 -14.70
CA GLN A 162 -21.47 -15.88 -13.94
C GLN A 162 -20.10 -15.20 -14.10
N ASN A 163 -19.74 -14.81 -15.33
CA ASN A 163 -18.50 -14.08 -15.59
C ASN A 163 -18.52 -12.69 -14.92
N GLU A 164 -19.65 -11.97 -15.00
CA GLU A 164 -19.84 -10.69 -14.32
C GLU A 164 -19.68 -10.84 -12.80
N TRP A 165 -20.26 -11.89 -12.18
CA TRP A 165 -20.11 -12.21 -10.76
C TRP A 165 -18.65 -12.41 -10.35
N HIS A 166 -17.88 -13.13 -11.16
CA HIS A 166 -16.48 -13.41 -10.87
C HIS A 166 -15.57 -12.17 -11.04
N SER A 167 -15.98 -11.22 -11.89
CA SER A 167 -15.24 -9.96 -12.07
C SER A 167 -15.45 -8.94 -10.95
N ILE A 168 -16.52 -9.10 -10.14
CA ILE A 168 -16.80 -8.21 -9.01
C ILE A 168 -15.83 -8.52 -7.87
N GLY A 169 -15.17 -7.49 -7.35
CA GLY A 169 -14.21 -7.58 -6.27
C GLY A 169 -14.79 -7.96 -4.90
N VAL A 170 -14.03 -7.67 -3.87
CA VAL A 170 -14.34 -8.00 -2.47
C VAL A 170 -15.60 -7.27 -1.99
N VAL A 171 -16.38 -7.93 -1.14
CA VAL A 171 -17.57 -7.37 -0.46
C VAL A 171 -17.33 -7.23 1.04
N PRO A 172 -18.16 -6.47 1.79
CA PRO A 172 -18.02 -6.37 3.24
C PRO A 172 -18.10 -7.74 3.91
N GLN A 173 -17.20 -8.00 4.86
CA GLN A 173 -17.10 -9.30 5.54
C GLN A 173 -18.40 -9.66 6.31
N SER A 174 -19.13 -8.65 6.80
CA SER A 174 -20.43 -8.82 7.46
C SER A 174 -21.51 -9.42 6.56
N SER A 175 -21.32 -9.37 5.24
CA SER A 175 -22.27 -9.87 4.22
C SER A 175 -21.96 -11.28 3.74
N LEU A 176 -20.92 -11.92 4.29
CA LEU A 176 -20.49 -13.29 3.94
C LEU A 176 -21.10 -14.39 4.86
N LYS A 177 -22.18 -14.08 5.57
CA LYS A 177 -22.90 -15.02 6.46
C LYS A 177 -23.88 -15.87 5.71
#